data_548e78379d85adc2a174f2120ff42d58
#
_entry.id   548e78379d85adc2a174f2120ff42d58
#
_cell.length_a   1.000
_cell.length_b   1.000
_cell.length_c   1.000
_cell.angle_alpha   90.00
_cell.angle_beta   90.00
_cell.angle_gamma   90.00
#
_symmetry.space_group_name_H-M   'P 1'
#
loop_
_entity.id
_entity.type
_entity.pdbx_description
1 polymer ?
#
loop_
_entity_poly.entity_id
_entity_poly.type
_entity_poly.pdbx_seq_one_letter_code
_entity_poly.pdbx_strand_id
1 'polypeptide(L)'
;MANTQQDLPRTQTKFEEKLPVLEPETTLHTPTATSTPTVEPLPPTKREDEVPPIPDDSDGDADSLQPTRTQDSEMRRTASLNKAVSLPREILVVGIICLSQLTTQVGFSNTLVLLHVIGRSFEITNPGKEAWLVAGYSLTVGTFILVFGRMGDVFGYKRMLVIGYTWFALWSMVAGLAIYSNYVLFVFARVLQGIGPAICLPNGLALLGALYEPGNRKNMCFAIFGACAPGGSILGAAAGGVFALAWWPWTFWSFAITLAITAFGAAFLIPDPQVKVQLPRTVRGFVEELDLYAATVGILSLILFNFAWNQAPISGWGTPSVCVCLVLGVLLVPVFFYLELKVSPNPLIPFSLFTSTNAFVLSCIACGWANFGIFALYFFNILQVLRGTSPLLTAAYLSPFVISGAAAALLTGFLLSHLRPAWLMVIAMCAFLAGNLILTTVPPHQIYWGQFFVTTLIAPFGMDMSFPAATLYLSNSIEKSKQGVAASLVMTIVNYSISLGLGFAGTVEVNVNNGGTTRKDVLTGYRGALYMGTGLSGFGLAISIAFVAKTYWDDHKVRQQPADLETKREDLD
;
A
#
# COMPACT_ATOMS: atom_id res chain seq x y z
N MET A 1 25.20 -62.08 12.26
CA MET A 1 24.40 -63.30 12.55
C MET A 1 22.94 -62.90 12.56
N ALA A 2 22.20 -63.62 11.67
CA ALA A 2 20.76 -63.81 11.55
C ALA A 2 19.86 -62.57 11.30
N ASN A 3 19.56 -62.35 10.07
CA ASN A 3 18.33 -62.44 9.24
C ASN A 3 17.06 -62.83 9.99
N THR A 4 16.04 -61.99 9.87
CA THR A 4 14.67 -62.45 9.73
C THR A 4 13.91 -61.42 8.85
N GLN A 5 13.68 -61.80 7.57
CA GLN A 5 12.63 -61.30 6.70
C GLN A 5 11.28 -61.81 7.20
N GLN A 6 10.26 -60.96 7.18
CA GLN A 6 8.89 -61.43 7.19
C GLN A 6 8.07 -60.72 6.10
N ASP A 7 7.46 -61.58 5.27
CA ASP A 7 6.70 -61.33 4.05
C ASP A 7 5.41 -60.55 4.29
N LEU A 8 5.10 -59.71 3.34
CA LEU A 8 3.78 -59.08 3.12
C LEU A 8 2.97 -59.91 2.12
N PRO A 9 1.67 -60.14 2.32
CA PRO A 9 0.80 -60.60 1.24
C PRO A 9 0.21 -59.43 0.45
N ARG A 10 0.40 -59.48 -0.87
CA ARG A 10 -0.32 -58.68 -1.86
C ARG A 10 -1.77 -59.16 -1.93
N THR A 11 -2.72 -58.27 -1.80
CA THR A 11 -4.10 -58.47 -2.30
C THR A 11 -4.41 -57.39 -3.34
N GLN A 12 -4.41 -57.80 -4.59
CA GLN A 12 -5.02 -57.08 -5.71
C GLN A 12 -6.53 -57.25 -5.61
N THR A 13 -7.28 -56.15 -5.64
CA THR A 13 -8.68 -56.16 -6.04
C THR A 13 -8.88 -55.10 -7.13
N LYS A 14 -9.07 -55.63 -8.34
CA LYS A 14 -9.63 -54.92 -9.50
C LYS A 14 -11.05 -54.48 -9.15
N PHE A 15 -11.36 -53.21 -9.38
CA PHE A 15 -12.72 -52.76 -9.68
C PHE A 15 -12.65 -51.96 -10.98
N GLU A 16 -13.08 -52.65 -12.08
CA GLU A 16 -13.55 -52.01 -13.29
C GLU A 16 -14.98 -51.54 -13.04
N GLU A 17 -15.26 -50.26 -13.18
CA GLU A 17 -16.62 -49.76 -13.30
C GLU A 17 -16.73 -48.85 -14.52
N LYS A 18 -17.65 -49.26 -15.39
CA LYS A 18 -17.94 -48.78 -16.72
C LYS A 18 -18.53 -47.39 -16.70
N LEU A 19 -18.00 -46.49 -17.50
CA LEU A 19 -18.63 -45.24 -17.92
C LEU A 19 -19.68 -45.54 -19.02
N PRO A 20 -20.87 -44.98 -18.98
CA PRO A 20 -21.77 -44.98 -20.13
C PRO A 20 -21.42 -43.83 -21.09
N VAL A 21 -21.23 -44.23 -22.33
CA VAL A 21 -21.13 -43.40 -23.54
C VAL A 21 -22.52 -42.83 -23.82
N LEU A 22 -22.64 -41.52 -23.96
CA LEU A 22 -23.79 -40.84 -24.56
C LEU A 22 -23.38 -40.30 -25.91
N GLU A 23 -23.96 -40.85 -26.97
CA GLU A 23 -23.88 -40.36 -28.34
C GLU A 23 -24.71 -39.09 -28.54
N PRO A 24 -24.38 -38.27 -29.58
CA PRO A 24 -25.06 -36.99 -29.81
C PRO A 24 -26.28 -37.17 -30.73
N GLU A 25 -27.43 -36.75 -30.28
CA GLU A 25 -28.59 -36.57 -31.15
C GLU A 25 -28.59 -35.17 -31.79
N THR A 26 -28.51 -35.19 -33.09
CA THR A 26 -28.72 -34.10 -34.03
C THR A 26 -30.21 -33.94 -34.28
N THR A 27 -30.79 -32.79 -34.01
CA THR A 27 -31.96 -32.31 -34.78
C THR A 27 -32.00 -30.79 -34.86
N LEU A 28 -31.84 -30.31 -36.08
CA LEU A 28 -32.14 -28.98 -36.57
C LEU A 28 -33.64 -28.66 -36.37
N HIS A 29 -33.95 -27.54 -35.72
CA HIS A 29 -35.17 -26.80 -36.00
C HIS A 29 -34.86 -25.28 -36.02
N THR A 30 -34.95 -24.76 -37.23
CA THR A 30 -35.02 -23.34 -37.55
C THR A 30 -36.42 -22.82 -37.21
N PRO A 31 -36.57 -21.67 -36.57
CA PRO A 31 -37.76 -20.85 -36.70
C PRO A 31 -37.46 -19.57 -37.51
N THR A 32 -38.30 -19.40 -38.44
CA THR A 32 -38.62 -18.36 -39.36
C THR A 32 -38.48 -16.94 -38.84
N ALA A 33 -38.02 -16.09 -39.73
CA ALA A 33 -37.94 -14.64 -39.63
C ALA A 33 -39.28 -13.99 -39.24
N THR A 34 -39.25 -13.08 -38.28
CA THR A 34 -40.32 -12.10 -38.06
C THR A 34 -39.74 -10.71 -38.11
N SER A 35 -40.16 -10.03 -39.14
CA SER A 35 -40.21 -8.58 -39.45
C SER A 35 -39.72 -7.56 -38.45
N THR A 36 -38.71 -6.81 -38.85
CA THR A 36 -38.28 -5.49 -38.37
C THR A 36 -39.40 -4.44 -38.60
N PRO A 37 -39.69 -3.58 -37.62
CA PRO A 37 -40.48 -2.37 -37.91
C PRO A 37 -39.56 -1.29 -38.45
N THR A 38 -39.94 -0.81 -39.64
CA THR A 38 -39.38 0.32 -40.34
C THR A 38 -39.67 1.60 -39.56
N VAL A 39 -38.63 2.35 -39.19
CA VAL A 39 -38.77 3.71 -38.67
C VAL A 39 -38.78 4.67 -39.83
N GLU A 40 -39.90 5.40 -40.02
CA GLU A 40 -40.05 6.51 -40.97
C GLU A 40 -39.14 7.70 -40.57
N PRO A 41 -38.52 8.40 -41.52
CA PRO A 41 -37.76 9.61 -41.27
C PRO A 41 -38.66 10.83 -41.08
N LEU A 42 -38.40 11.59 -40.01
CA LEU A 42 -39.01 12.90 -39.73
C LEU A 42 -38.57 13.95 -40.77
N PRO A 43 -39.47 14.88 -41.16
CA PRO A 43 -39.17 15.89 -42.16
C PRO A 43 -38.23 16.99 -41.65
N PRO A 44 -37.51 17.68 -42.57
CA PRO A 44 -36.52 18.69 -42.20
C PRO A 44 -37.19 20.00 -41.77
N THR A 45 -36.83 20.49 -40.60
CA THR A 45 -37.18 21.85 -40.15
C THR A 45 -36.33 22.88 -40.88
N LYS A 46 -37.00 23.85 -41.45
CA LYS A 46 -36.43 25.02 -42.13
C LYS A 46 -35.56 25.86 -41.19
N ARG A 47 -34.37 26.20 -41.68
CA ARG A 47 -33.57 27.33 -41.19
C ARG A 47 -34.28 28.62 -41.59
N GLU A 48 -34.47 29.52 -40.66
CA GLU A 48 -34.62 30.95 -40.94
C GLU A 48 -33.41 31.65 -40.30
N ASP A 49 -32.57 32.17 -41.20
CA ASP A 49 -31.46 33.08 -40.90
C ASP A 49 -32.07 34.48 -40.80
N GLU A 50 -31.85 35.19 -39.72
CA GLU A 50 -31.73 36.65 -39.72
C GLU A 50 -30.87 37.08 -38.53
N VAL A 51 -29.62 37.51 -38.84
CA VAL A 51 -28.73 38.21 -37.94
C VAL A 51 -28.86 39.70 -38.25
N PRO A 52 -29.16 40.56 -37.26
CA PRO A 52 -29.13 42.00 -37.47
C PRO A 52 -27.71 42.54 -37.50
N PRO A 53 -27.42 43.60 -38.26
CA PRO A 53 -26.09 44.14 -38.45
C PRO A 53 -25.58 44.92 -37.24
N ILE A 54 -24.29 44.71 -36.94
CA ILE A 54 -23.53 45.41 -35.91
C ILE A 54 -23.15 46.80 -36.43
N PRO A 55 -23.28 47.87 -35.63
CA PRO A 55 -22.78 49.20 -36.01
C PRO A 55 -21.26 49.25 -35.93
N ASP A 56 -20.64 49.81 -36.96
CA ASP A 56 -19.25 50.24 -37.05
C ASP A 56 -19.05 51.45 -36.14
N ASP A 57 -18.22 51.33 -35.10
CA ASP A 57 -17.60 52.47 -34.46
C ASP A 57 -16.12 52.20 -34.31
N SER A 58 -15.38 52.94 -35.07
CA SER A 58 -13.94 53.07 -35.12
C SER A 58 -13.41 53.88 -33.92
N ASP A 59 -12.16 53.53 -33.57
CA ASP A 59 -11.17 54.26 -32.78
C ASP A 59 -11.11 53.99 -31.25
N GLY A 60 -9.95 53.44 -30.84
CA GLY A 60 -9.43 53.63 -29.50
C GLY A 60 -8.83 52.39 -28.82
N ASP A 61 -7.52 52.32 -28.80
CA ASP A 61 -6.68 51.59 -27.84
C ASP A 61 -6.63 50.06 -27.89
N ALA A 62 -5.80 49.58 -28.78
CA ALA A 62 -5.21 48.24 -28.76
C ALA A 62 -4.04 48.20 -27.78
N ASP A 63 -4.29 47.98 -26.47
CA ASP A 63 -3.30 47.31 -25.61
C ASP A 63 -3.94 46.86 -24.29
N SER A 64 -4.09 45.59 -24.13
CA SER A 64 -4.42 44.83 -22.91
C SER A 64 -5.67 43.94 -23.02
N LEU A 65 -5.51 42.79 -23.69
CA LEU A 65 -6.24 41.55 -23.38
C LEU A 65 -5.74 40.43 -24.32
N GLN A 66 -4.55 39.94 -24.10
CA GLN A 66 -4.19 38.64 -24.63
C GLN A 66 -4.86 37.57 -23.76
N PRO A 67 -5.70 36.71 -24.32
CA PRO A 67 -6.39 35.71 -23.56
C PRO A 67 -5.40 34.60 -23.15
N THR A 68 -5.61 34.09 -21.97
CA THR A 68 -5.04 32.92 -21.29
C THR A 68 -5.05 31.62 -22.13
N ARG A 69 -4.61 31.71 -23.38
CA ARG A 69 -4.51 30.57 -24.31
C ARG A 69 -3.23 29.77 -24.19
N THR A 70 -2.26 30.22 -23.37
CA THR A 70 -0.93 29.62 -23.27
C THR A 70 -0.82 28.47 -22.28
N GLN A 71 -1.65 28.41 -21.24
CA GLN A 71 -1.57 27.31 -20.26
C GLN A 71 -2.26 26.01 -20.74
N ASP A 72 -3.39 26.10 -21.43
CA ASP A 72 -4.07 24.92 -21.96
C ASP A 72 -3.37 24.30 -23.17
N SER A 73 -2.64 25.11 -23.97
CA SER A 73 -1.87 24.61 -25.11
C SER A 73 -0.52 23.99 -24.71
N GLU A 74 0.07 24.41 -23.60
CA GLU A 74 1.29 23.79 -23.07
C GLU A 74 0.97 22.46 -22.36
N MET A 75 -0.19 22.33 -21.73
CA MET A 75 -0.66 21.07 -21.13
C MET A 75 -1.03 20.01 -22.19
N ARG A 76 -1.37 20.41 -23.40
CA ARG A 76 -1.63 19.51 -24.55
C ARG A 76 -0.37 19.00 -25.26
N ARG A 77 0.82 19.50 -24.93
CA ARG A 77 2.10 19.11 -25.54
C ARG A 77 2.88 18.02 -24.81
N THR A 78 2.44 17.52 -23.68
CA THR A 78 2.93 16.25 -23.17
C THR A 78 2.35 15.13 -24.03
N ALA A 79 3.05 14.82 -25.12
CA ALA A 79 2.74 13.64 -25.90
C ALA A 79 2.70 12.44 -24.95
N SER A 80 1.54 11.81 -24.78
CA SER A 80 1.44 10.61 -23.97
C SER A 80 2.49 9.62 -24.46
N LEU A 81 3.09 8.86 -23.57
CA LEU A 81 4.14 7.87 -23.88
C LEU A 81 3.73 6.99 -25.09
N ASN A 82 2.44 6.80 -25.25
CA ASN A 82 1.75 6.07 -26.31
C ASN A 82 2.02 6.58 -27.74
N LYS A 83 2.31 7.86 -27.90
CA LYS A 83 2.55 8.46 -29.23
C LYS A 83 4.04 8.55 -29.60
N ALA A 84 4.92 8.40 -28.59
CA ALA A 84 6.34 8.68 -28.76
C ALA A 84 7.27 7.45 -28.64
N VAL A 85 6.77 6.28 -28.16
CA VAL A 85 7.64 5.14 -27.80
C VAL A 85 7.09 3.82 -28.33
N SER A 86 8.00 2.93 -28.78
CA SER A 86 7.64 1.56 -29.20
C SER A 86 7.10 0.75 -28.01
N LEU A 87 6.14 -0.16 -28.26
CA LEU A 87 5.50 -1.00 -27.25
C LEU A 87 6.50 -1.75 -26.33
N PRO A 88 7.59 -2.37 -26.84
CA PRO A 88 8.57 -3.02 -25.95
C PRO A 88 9.23 -2.05 -24.97
N ARG A 89 9.55 -0.84 -25.41
CA ARG A 89 10.13 0.20 -24.53
C ARG A 89 9.11 0.69 -23.50
N GLU A 90 7.84 0.83 -23.88
CA GLU A 90 6.75 1.18 -22.96
C GLU A 90 6.63 0.13 -21.84
N ILE A 91 6.60 -1.16 -22.20
CA ILE A 91 6.54 -2.27 -21.24
C ILE A 91 7.72 -2.22 -20.26
N LEU A 92 8.93 -1.96 -20.76
CA LEU A 92 10.12 -1.85 -19.91
C LEU A 92 10.03 -0.65 -18.95
N VAL A 93 9.59 0.51 -19.44
CA VAL A 93 9.43 1.73 -18.61
C VAL A 93 8.39 1.50 -17.51
N VAL A 94 7.21 0.99 -17.86
CA VAL A 94 6.15 0.67 -16.88
C VAL A 94 6.64 -0.40 -15.91
N GLY A 95 7.31 -1.43 -16.40
CA GLY A 95 7.90 -2.48 -15.57
C GLY A 95 8.86 -1.93 -14.54
N ILE A 96 9.82 -1.09 -14.93
CA ILE A 96 10.79 -0.46 -14.02
C ILE A 96 10.07 0.41 -12.96
N ILE A 97 9.03 1.13 -13.34
CA ILE A 97 8.26 1.94 -12.38
C ILE A 97 7.49 1.04 -11.42
N CYS A 98 6.85 -0.02 -11.90
CA CYS A 98 6.13 -0.99 -11.08
C CYS A 98 7.04 -1.78 -10.14
N LEU A 99 8.32 -1.94 -10.50
CA LEU A 99 9.33 -2.52 -9.61
C LEU A 99 9.48 -1.72 -8.30
N SER A 100 9.12 -0.42 -8.23
CA SER A 100 9.16 0.32 -6.97
C SER A 100 8.21 -0.25 -5.93
N GLN A 101 7.01 -0.64 -6.31
CA GLN A 101 6.04 -1.30 -5.44
C GLN A 101 6.46 -2.73 -5.11
N LEU A 102 6.89 -3.48 -6.13
CA LEU A 102 7.33 -4.87 -5.97
C LEU A 102 8.54 -4.97 -5.04
N THR A 103 9.59 -4.19 -5.26
CA THR A 103 10.83 -4.24 -4.45
C THR A 103 10.61 -3.77 -3.02
N THR A 104 9.66 -2.85 -2.78
CA THR A 104 9.27 -2.46 -1.43
C THR A 104 8.76 -3.67 -0.64
N GLN A 105 7.89 -4.47 -1.23
CA GLN A 105 7.34 -5.67 -0.59
C GLN A 105 8.36 -6.81 -0.52
N VAL A 106 9.24 -6.96 -1.51
CA VAL A 106 10.39 -7.87 -1.44
C VAL A 106 11.26 -7.52 -0.22
N GLY A 107 11.62 -6.24 -0.03
CA GLY A 107 12.43 -5.77 1.09
C GLY A 107 11.78 -5.98 2.47
N PHE A 108 10.46 -5.98 2.55
CA PHE A 108 9.71 -6.32 3.76
C PHE A 108 9.71 -7.82 4.03
N SER A 109 9.28 -8.62 3.05
CA SER A 109 9.03 -10.06 3.22
C SER A 109 10.27 -10.91 3.28
N ASN A 110 11.38 -10.51 2.63
CA ASN A 110 12.64 -11.26 2.69
C ASN A 110 13.23 -11.29 4.11
N THR A 111 13.07 -10.22 4.87
CA THR A 111 13.50 -10.17 6.28
C THR A 111 12.52 -10.92 7.17
N LEU A 112 11.23 -10.82 6.90
CA LEU A 112 10.19 -11.47 7.69
C LEU A 112 10.33 -13.00 7.67
N VAL A 113 10.62 -13.59 6.51
CA VAL A 113 10.84 -15.05 6.39
C VAL A 113 12.16 -15.48 7.02
N LEU A 114 13.16 -14.60 7.06
CA LEU A 114 14.49 -14.86 7.65
C LEU A 114 14.62 -14.45 9.12
N LEU A 115 13.57 -13.95 9.74
CA LEU A 115 13.59 -13.29 11.04
C LEU A 115 14.39 -14.11 12.09
N HIS A 116 14.02 -15.37 12.26
CA HIS A 116 14.69 -16.25 13.23
C HIS A 116 16.04 -16.80 12.76
N VAL A 117 16.30 -16.84 11.44
CA VAL A 117 17.62 -17.21 10.90
C VAL A 117 18.62 -16.09 11.20
N ILE A 118 18.23 -14.85 10.95
CA ILE A 118 19.02 -13.65 11.27
C ILE A 118 19.18 -13.53 12.79
N GLY A 119 18.08 -13.71 13.56
CA GLY A 119 18.09 -13.68 15.01
C GLY A 119 19.13 -14.65 15.60
N ARG A 120 19.16 -15.89 15.13
CA ARG A 120 20.17 -16.89 15.56
C ARG A 120 21.59 -16.49 15.18
N SER A 121 21.81 -15.88 14.01
CA SER A 121 23.14 -15.45 13.57
C SER A 121 23.73 -14.33 14.44
N PHE A 122 22.88 -13.53 15.08
CA PHE A 122 23.26 -12.45 16.00
C PHE A 122 22.99 -12.81 17.47
N GLU A 123 22.70 -14.07 17.78
CA GLU A 123 22.41 -14.57 19.12
C GLU A 123 21.29 -13.78 19.85
N ILE A 124 20.27 -13.37 19.10
CA ILE A 124 19.15 -12.62 19.63
C ILE A 124 18.18 -13.58 20.30
N THR A 125 17.88 -13.35 21.57
CA THR A 125 16.91 -14.12 22.36
C THR A 125 15.65 -13.33 22.69
N ASN A 126 15.66 -12.01 22.51
CA ASN A 126 14.54 -11.14 22.85
C ASN A 126 13.66 -10.92 21.62
N PRO A 127 12.34 -11.30 21.65
CA PRO A 127 11.43 -11.14 20.52
C PRO A 127 11.28 -9.69 20.06
N GLY A 128 11.32 -8.71 20.98
CA GLY A 128 11.27 -7.29 20.64
C GLY A 128 12.47 -6.84 19.78
N LYS A 129 13.66 -7.41 20.01
CA LYS A 129 14.81 -7.15 19.13
C LYS A 129 14.63 -7.74 17.75
N GLU A 130 14.02 -8.92 17.64
CA GLU A 130 13.70 -9.50 16.34
C GLU A 130 12.66 -8.64 15.59
N ALA A 131 11.63 -8.13 16.28
CA ALA A 131 10.63 -7.26 15.67
C ALA A 131 11.22 -5.98 15.04
N TRP A 132 12.32 -5.42 15.62
CA TRP A 132 13.03 -4.26 15.05
C TRP A 132 13.61 -4.50 13.65
N LEU A 133 13.95 -5.76 13.31
CA LEU A 133 14.46 -6.11 11.97
C LEU A 133 13.44 -5.76 10.86
N VAL A 134 12.16 -5.76 11.21
CA VAL A 134 11.03 -5.44 10.30
C VAL A 134 10.46 -4.05 10.58
N ALA A 135 10.24 -3.72 11.86
CA ALA A 135 9.64 -2.46 12.26
C ALA A 135 10.46 -1.24 11.82
N GLY A 136 11.80 -1.30 11.93
CA GLY A 136 12.69 -0.21 11.52
C GLY A 136 12.59 0.14 10.04
N TYR A 137 12.44 -0.85 9.17
CA TYR A 137 12.21 -0.64 7.75
C TYR A 137 10.87 0.05 7.49
N SER A 138 9.78 -0.46 8.05
CA SER A 138 8.43 0.10 7.85
C SER A 138 8.29 1.51 8.46
N LEU A 139 8.97 1.76 9.59
CA LEU A 139 9.03 3.09 10.22
C LEU A 139 9.52 4.14 9.24
N THR A 140 10.69 3.91 8.63
CA THR A 140 11.29 4.91 7.74
C THR A 140 10.57 5.00 6.40
N VAL A 141 10.06 3.89 5.86
CA VAL A 141 9.17 3.95 4.70
C VAL A 141 8.01 4.90 5.01
N GLY A 142 7.26 4.67 6.09
CA GLY A 142 6.10 5.49 6.44
C GLY A 142 6.43 6.94 6.75
N THR A 143 7.50 7.18 7.50
CA THR A 143 7.85 8.53 7.97
C THR A 143 8.27 9.47 6.83
N PHE A 144 8.98 8.96 5.83
CA PHE A 144 9.62 9.81 4.82
C PHE A 144 8.86 9.93 3.49
N ILE A 145 7.82 9.13 3.24
CA ILE A 145 7.09 9.12 1.94
C ILE A 145 6.57 10.49 1.55
N LEU A 146 5.94 11.24 2.48
CA LEU A 146 5.38 12.56 2.18
C LEU A 146 6.46 13.56 1.74
N VAL A 147 7.55 13.60 2.45
CA VAL A 147 8.67 14.53 2.16
C VAL A 147 9.32 14.18 0.82
N PHE A 148 9.58 12.91 0.56
CA PHE A 148 10.18 12.49 -0.71
C PHE A 148 9.20 12.56 -1.89
N GLY A 149 7.90 12.48 -1.66
CA GLY A 149 6.90 12.83 -2.66
C GLY A 149 7.00 14.29 -3.08
N ARG A 150 7.06 15.20 -2.11
CA ARG A 150 7.27 16.64 -2.36
C ARG A 150 8.60 16.94 -3.04
N MET A 151 9.67 16.25 -2.62
CA MET A 151 10.98 16.37 -3.29
C MET A 151 10.91 15.94 -4.76
N GLY A 152 10.07 14.98 -5.10
CA GLY A 152 9.83 14.58 -6.49
C GLY A 152 9.19 15.67 -7.33
N ASP A 153 8.27 16.44 -6.77
CA ASP A 153 7.65 17.60 -7.44
C ASP A 153 8.69 18.67 -7.76
N VAL A 154 9.67 18.87 -6.88
CA VAL A 154 10.71 19.90 -7.01
C VAL A 154 11.89 19.45 -7.88
N PHE A 155 12.40 18.22 -7.68
CA PHE A 155 13.61 17.73 -8.36
C PHE A 155 13.34 16.88 -9.59
N GLY A 156 12.10 16.45 -9.79
CA GLY A 156 11.67 15.55 -10.86
C GLY A 156 11.62 14.09 -10.44
N TYR A 157 10.51 13.44 -10.75
CA TYR A 157 10.18 12.07 -10.33
C TYR A 157 11.18 11.01 -10.79
N LYS A 158 11.68 11.10 -12.05
CA LYS A 158 12.68 10.17 -12.59
C LYS A 158 13.97 10.21 -11.78
N ARG A 159 14.48 11.41 -11.49
CA ARG A 159 15.74 11.58 -10.73
C ARG A 159 15.59 11.00 -9.32
N MET A 160 14.47 11.30 -8.66
CA MET A 160 14.19 10.76 -7.34
C MET A 160 14.06 9.24 -7.37
N LEU A 161 13.42 8.66 -8.39
CA LEU A 161 13.28 7.21 -8.53
C LEU A 161 14.65 6.52 -8.66
N VAL A 162 15.57 7.08 -9.47
CA VAL A 162 16.94 6.57 -9.62
C VAL A 162 17.73 6.67 -8.31
N ILE A 163 17.64 7.83 -7.62
CA ILE A 163 18.26 8.03 -6.30
C ILE A 163 17.71 7.02 -5.29
N GLY A 164 16.40 6.82 -5.28
CA GLY A 164 15.74 5.88 -4.38
C GLY A 164 16.19 4.44 -4.57
N TYR A 165 16.25 3.94 -5.81
CA TYR A 165 16.76 2.61 -6.11
C TYR A 165 18.25 2.45 -5.75
N THR A 166 19.07 3.47 -6.02
CA THR A 166 20.50 3.46 -5.67
C THR A 166 20.70 3.42 -4.15
N TRP A 167 19.97 4.24 -3.41
CA TRP A 167 19.97 4.24 -1.95
C TRP A 167 19.52 2.89 -1.38
N PHE A 168 18.45 2.34 -1.95
CA PHE A 168 17.92 1.04 -1.56
C PHE A 168 18.94 -0.09 -1.80
N ALA A 169 19.63 -0.06 -2.94
CA ALA A 169 20.70 -1.01 -3.27
C ALA A 169 21.86 -0.90 -2.29
N LEU A 170 22.33 0.32 -2.00
CA LEU A 170 23.42 0.57 -1.08
C LEU A 170 23.14 -0.02 0.30
N TRP A 171 22.00 0.30 0.89
CA TRP A 171 21.66 -0.17 2.24
C TRP A 171 21.24 -1.63 2.29
N SER A 172 20.79 -2.20 1.17
CA SER A 172 20.64 -3.66 1.04
C SER A 172 21.99 -4.37 1.07
N MET A 173 23.02 -3.82 0.40
CA MET A 173 24.37 -4.34 0.45
C MET A 173 24.92 -4.29 1.88
N VAL A 174 24.77 -3.16 2.58
CA VAL A 174 25.22 -2.99 3.98
C VAL A 174 24.49 -3.95 4.91
N ALA A 175 23.18 -4.17 4.72
CA ALA A 175 22.43 -5.13 5.52
C ALA A 175 22.99 -6.56 5.40
N GLY A 176 23.37 -7.00 4.21
CA GLY A 176 24.05 -8.29 4.03
C GLY A 176 25.43 -8.32 4.66
N LEU A 177 26.20 -7.23 4.58
CA LEU A 177 27.54 -7.12 5.18
C LEU A 177 27.51 -7.07 6.72
N ALA A 178 26.38 -6.77 7.34
CA ALA A 178 26.24 -6.70 8.78
C ALA A 178 26.54 -8.05 9.48
N ILE A 179 26.49 -9.18 8.76
CA ILE A 179 26.87 -10.51 9.28
C ILE A 179 28.30 -10.54 9.82
N TYR A 180 29.19 -9.72 9.25
CA TYR A 180 30.59 -9.60 9.69
C TYR A 180 30.78 -8.61 10.85
N SER A 181 29.70 -7.99 11.35
CA SER A 181 29.76 -6.96 12.38
C SER A 181 28.82 -7.31 13.54
N ASN A 182 27.66 -6.70 13.63
CA ASN A 182 26.74 -6.89 14.75
C ASN A 182 25.28 -6.59 14.39
N TYR A 183 24.39 -6.98 15.31
CA TYR A 183 22.95 -6.70 15.22
C TYR A 183 22.62 -5.22 15.02
N VAL A 184 23.33 -4.31 15.71
CA VAL A 184 23.04 -2.87 15.66
C VAL A 184 23.24 -2.34 14.23
N LEU A 185 24.32 -2.74 13.56
CA LEU A 185 24.58 -2.38 12.17
C LEU A 185 23.47 -2.92 11.24
N PHE A 186 23.00 -4.15 11.49
CA PHE A 186 21.93 -4.72 10.68
C PHE A 186 20.62 -3.91 10.83
N VAL A 187 20.19 -3.61 12.07
CA VAL A 187 18.99 -2.78 12.32
C VAL A 187 19.16 -1.40 11.72
N PHE A 188 20.32 -0.77 11.90
CA PHE A 188 20.61 0.54 11.31
C PHE A 188 20.53 0.50 9.78
N ALA A 189 21.10 -0.53 9.16
CA ALA A 189 20.99 -0.74 7.72
C ALA A 189 19.53 -0.92 7.28
N ARG A 190 18.72 -1.65 8.05
CA ARG A 190 17.28 -1.82 7.77
C ARG A 190 16.51 -0.50 7.87
N VAL A 191 16.77 0.31 8.88
CA VAL A 191 16.19 1.65 9.04
C VAL A 191 16.53 2.53 7.83
N LEU A 192 17.79 2.59 7.42
CA LEU A 192 18.20 3.40 6.28
C LEU A 192 17.77 2.79 4.93
N GLN A 193 17.65 1.48 4.84
CA GLN A 193 17.12 0.78 3.68
C GLN A 193 15.68 1.21 3.38
N GLY A 194 14.83 1.42 4.41
CA GLY A 194 13.45 1.85 4.25
C GLY A 194 13.29 3.25 3.64
N ILE A 195 14.33 4.09 3.67
CA ILE A 195 14.32 5.39 2.95
C ILE A 195 14.26 5.18 1.42
N GLY A 196 14.86 4.09 0.89
CA GLY A 196 14.79 3.77 -0.55
C GLY A 196 13.36 3.68 -1.07
N PRO A 197 12.52 2.79 -0.54
CA PRO A 197 11.10 2.72 -0.88
C PRO A 197 10.34 4.02 -0.62
N ALA A 198 10.66 4.74 0.47
CA ALA A 198 10.03 6.03 0.75
C ALA A 198 10.26 7.05 -0.37
N ILE A 199 11.40 6.98 -1.04
CA ILE A 199 11.68 7.78 -2.23
C ILE A 199 10.99 7.18 -3.48
N CYS A 200 11.08 5.85 -3.68
CA CYS A 200 10.64 5.20 -4.90
C CYS A 200 9.12 5.19 -5.07
N LEU A 201 8.36 4.90 -4.00
CA LEU A 201 6.90 4.69 -4.08
C LEU A 201 6.14 5.92 -4.58
N PRO A 202 6.24 7.10 -3.93
CA PRO A 202 5.48 8.27 -4.34
C PRO A 202 5.93 8.76 -5.72
N ASN A 203 7.23 8.71 -6.00
CA ASN A 203 7.80 9.16 -7.27
C ASN A 203 7.46 8.21 -8.43
N GLY A 204 7.43 6.90 -8.19
CA GLY A 204 6.98 5.92 -9.19
C GLY A 204 5.52 6.12 -9.58
N LEU A 205 4.64 6.29 -8.57
CA LEU A 205 3.22 6.53 -8.81
C LEU A 205 2.96 7.86 -9.52
N ALA A 206 3.65 8.94 -9.10
CA ALA A 206 3.56 10.25 -9.74
C ALA A 206 4.09 10.21 -11.19
N LEU A 207 5.15 9.46 -11.44
CA LEU A 207 5.71 9.29 -12.77
C LEU A 207 4.74 8.56 -13.72
N LEU A 208 4.05 7.49 -13.26
CA LEU A 208 2.97 6.87 -14.02
C LEU A 208 1.85 7.86 -14.32
N GLY A 209 1.48 8.69 -13.32
CA GLY A 209 0.50 9.75 -13.48
C GLY A 209 0.86 10.77 -14.54
N ALA A 210 2.14 11.14 -14.63
CA ALA A 210 2.68 12.14 -15.56
C ALA A 210 2.90 11.60 -16.99
N LEU A 211 3.20 10.31 -17.14
CA LEU A 211 3.50 9.68 -18.44
C LEU A 211 2.25 9.31 -19.24
N TYR A 212 1.08 9.20 -18.59
CA TYR A 212 -0.16 8.76 -19.21
C TYR A 212 -1.29 9.78 -19.08
N GLU A 213 -1.97 10.05 -20.20
CA GLU A 213 -3.23 10.79 -20.20
C GLU A 213 -4.35 9.97 -19.51
N PRO A 214 -5.36 10.61 -18.90
CA PRO A 214 -6.52 9.92 -18.34
C PRO A 214 -7.16 8.97 -19.34
N GLY A 215 -7.37 7.71 -18.97
CA GLY A 215 -7.97 6.68 -19.81
C GLY A 215 -7.62 5.27 -19.38
N ASN A 216 -8.13 4.26 -20.12
CA ASN A 216 -8.00 2.85 -19.76
C ASN A 216 -6.55 2.39 -19.60
N ARG A 217 -5.61 2.90 -20.41
CA ARG A 217 -4.18 2.55 -20.28
C ARG A 217 -3.58 3.02 -18.97
N LYS A 218 -3.86 4.27 -18.57
CA LYS A 218 -3.44 4.79 -17.27
C LYS A 218 -3.97 3.92 -16.14
N ASN A 219 -5.27 3.63 -16.17
CA ASN A 219 -5.91 2.78 -15.17
C ASN A 219 -5.27 1.38 -15.10
N MET A 220 -4.92 0.78 -16.26
CA MET A 220 -4.24 -0.51 -16.31
C MET A 220 -2.83 -0.44 -15.69
N CYS A 221 -2.04 0.60 -15.98
CA CYS A 221 -0.71 0.78 -15.38
C CYS A 221 -0.78 0.92 -13.86
N PHE A 222 -1.77 1.66 -13.34
CA PHE A 222 -2.01 1.79 -11.90
C PHE A 222 -2.46 0.47 -11.26
N ALA A 223 -3.29 -0.31 -11.96
CA ALA A 223 -3.70 -1.64 -11.50
C ALA A 223 -2.52 -2.61 -11.43
N ILE A 224 -1.65 -2.63 -12.46
CA ILE A 224 -0.41 -3.43 -12.47
C ILE A 224 0.51 -3.00 -11.32
N PHE A 225 0.67 -1.69 -11.09
CA PHE A 225 1.45 -1.17 -9.97
C PHE A 225 0.93 -1.70 -8.63
N GLY A 226 -0.39 -1.67 -8.41
CA GLY A 226 -1.02 -2.23 -7.21
C GLY A 226 -0.81 -3.74 -7.08
N ALA A 227 -0.97 -4.50 -8.16
CA ALA A 227 -0.79 -5.95 -8.18
C ALA A 227 0.66 -6.40 -7.91
N CYS A 228 1.64 -5.51 -8.06
CA CYS A 228 3.03 -5.78 -7.69
C CYS A 228 3.23 -5.96 -6.17
N ALA A 229 2.31 -5.50 -5.31
CA ALA A 229 2.46 -5.62 -3.86
C ALA A 229 2.40 -7.09 -3.40
N PRO A 230 1.31 -7.86 -3.62
CA PRO A 230 1.29 -9.27 -3.24
C PRO A 230 2.37 -10.10 -3.98
N GLY A 231 2.65 -9.78 -5.26
CA GLY A 231 3.72 -10.42 -6.03
C GLY A 231 5.09 -10.23 -5.38
N GLY A 232 5.40 -9.03 -4.91
CA GLY A 232 6.64 -8.71 -4.20
C GLY A 232 6.77 -9.46 -2.88
N SER A 233 5.68 -9.61 -2.14
CA SER A 233 5.68 -10.33 -0.87
C SER A 233 6.09 -11.79 -1.02
N ILE A 234 5.56 -12.51 -2.00
CA ILE A 234 5.94 -13.91 -2.23
C ILE A 234 7.35 -14.03 -2.80
N LEU A 235 7.74 -13.16 -3.72
CA LEU A 235 9.10 -13.18 -4.28
C LEU A 235 10.15 -12.93 -3.20
N GLY A 236 9.90 -11.99 -2.28
CA GLY A 236 10.78 -11.73 -1.15
C GLY A 236 10.87 -12.91 -0.19
N ALA A 237 9.72 -13.49 0.18
CA ALA A 237 9.69 -14.66 1.04
C ALA A 237 10.34 -15.88 0.38
N ALA A 238 10.10 -16.13 -0.92
CA ALA A 238 10.71 -17.23 -1.65
C ALA A 238 12.24 -17.07 -1.78
N ALA A 239 12.71 -15.88 -2.17
CA ALA A 239 14.14 -15.59 -2.24
C ALA A 239 14.83 -15.76 -0.89
N GLY A 240 14.24 -15.18 0.18
CA GLY A 240 14.75 -15.37 1.54
C GLY A 240 14.77 -16.84 1.96
N GLY A 241 13.69 -17.58 1.65
CA GLY A 241 13.58 -19.01 1.94
C GLY A 241 14.63 -19.85 1.22
N VAL A 242 14.92 -19.56 -0.05
CA VAL A 242 15.96 -20.24 -0.83
C VAL A 242 17.35 -19.95 -0.28
N PHE A 243 17.68 -18.68 -0.04
CA PHE A 243 18.99 -18.32 0.50
C PHE A 243 19.19 -18.74 1.96
N ALA A 244 18.11 -18.97 2.72
CA ALA A 244 18.20 -19.57 4.05
C ALA A 244 18.78 -20.99 4.04
N LEU A 245 18.68 -21.74 2.91
CA LEU A 245 19.26 -23.07 2.75
C LEU A 245 20.78 -23.04 2.61
N ALA A 246 21.34 -21.96 2.12
CA ALA A 246 22.79 -21.80 1.92
C ALA A 246 23.36 -20.77 2.91
N TRP A 247 23.13 -19.49 2.63
CA TRP A 247 23.66 -18.41 3.45
C TRP A 247 22.80 -17.16 3.31
N TRP A 248 22.07 -16.78 4.34
CA TRP A 248 21.05 -15.73 4.33
C TRP A 248 21.53 -14.35 3.84
N PRO A 249 22.79 -13.87 4.02
CA PRO A 249 23.23 -12.57 3.50
C PRO A 249 23.08 -12.42 1.99
N TRP A 250 23.11 -13.53 1.23
CA TRP A 250 22.86 -13.49 -0.21
C TRP A 250 21.48 -12.99 -0.57
N THR A 251 20.50 -13.10 0.33
CA THR A 251 19.17 -12.47 0.12
C THR A 251 19.30 -10.97 -0.08
N PHE A 252 20.13 -10.31 0.72
CA PHE A 252 20.33 -8.88 0.66
C PHE A 252 21.29 -8.47 -0.45
N TRP A 253 22.33 -9.24 -0.72
CA TRP A 253 23.29 -8.93 -1.79
C TRP A 253 22.69 -9.13 -3.19
N SER A 254 21.97 -10.23 -3.44
CA SER A 254 21.27 -10.45 -4.71
C SER A 254 20.20 -9.39 -4.94
N PHE A 255 19.51 -9.00 -3.86
CA PHE A 255 18.54 -7.91 -3.91
C PHE A 255 19.20 -6.56 -4.21
N ALA A 256 20.36 -6.26 -3.60
CA ALA A 256 21.14 -5.06 -3.90
C ALA A 256 21.58 -5.00 -5.37
N ILE A 257 22.05 -6.12 -5.93
CA ILE A 257 22.42 -6.23 -7.35
C ILE A 257 21.20 -5.96 -8.25
N THR A 258 20.05 -6.57 -7.93
CA THR A 258 18.81 -6.36 -8.67
C THR A 258 18.38 -4.89 -8.65
N LEU A 259 18.45 -4.24 -7.48
CA LEU A 259 18.12 -2.82 -7.33
C LEU A 259 19.11 -1.92 -8.10
N ALA A 260 20.39 -2.24 -8.10
CA ALA A 260 21.41 -1.48 -8.86
C ALA A 260 21.15 -1.59 -10.38
N ILE A 261 20.82 -2.78 -10.88
CA ILE A 261 20.43 -2.99 -12.28
C ILE A 261 19.16 -2.20 -12.59
N THR A 262 18.18 -2.20 -11.67
CA THR A 262 16.93 -1.44 -11.82
C THR A 262 17.20 0.07 -11.84
N ALA A 263 18.09 0.57 -10.98
CA ALA A 263 18.49 1.98 -10.95
C ALA A 263 19.15 2.40 -12.29
N PHE A 264 20.05 1.55 -12.80
CA PHE A 264 20.67 1.74 -14.10
C PHE A 264 19.62 1.75 -15.22
N GLY A 265 18.73 0.76 -15.25
CA GLY A 265 17.63 0.71 -16.21
C GLY A 265 16.72 1.95 -16.13
N ALA A 266 16.39 2.40 -14.93
CA ALA A 266 15.59 3.61 -14.72
C ALA A 266 16.26 4.87 -15.28
N ALA A 267 17.58 5.00 -15.11
CA ALA A 267 18.33 6.16 -15.59
C ALA A 267 18.30 6.29 -17.13
N PHE A 268 18.39 5.17 -17.85
CA PHE A 268 18.53 5.17 -19.31
C PHE A 268 17.21 4.93 -20.06
N LEU A 269 16.30 4.12 -19.55
CA LEU A 269 15.08 3.73 -20.27
C LEU A 269 13.92 4.68 -20.03
N ILE A 270 13.79 5.24 -18.83
CA ILE A 270 12.69 6.15 -18.50
C ILE A 270 12.93 7.50 -19.21
N PRO A 271 11.99 7.96 -20.04
CA PRO A 271 12.08 9.29 -20.62
C PRO A 271 11.94 10.36 -19.54
N ASP A 272 12.62 11.48 -19.70
CA ASP A 272 12.40 12.62 -18.81
C ASP A 272 11.02 13.22 -19.10
N PRO A 273 10.10 13.22 -18.13
CA PRO A 273 8.84 13.93 -18.31
C PRO A 273 9.17 15.42 -18.47
N GLN A 274 8.55 16.08 -19.47
CA GLN A 274 8.75 17.52 -19.73
C GLN A 274 8.11 18.41 -18.67
N VAL A 275 8.17 18.02 -17.42
CA VAL A 275 7.74 18.84 -16.29
C VAL A 275 8.83 19.87 -16.05
N LYS A 276 8.52 21.14 -16.21
CA LYS A 276 9.46 22.24 -15.91
C LYS A 276 9.78 22.19 -14.40
N VAL A 277 10.93 21.65 -14.07
CA VAL A 277 11.47 21.69 -12.70
C VAL A 277 11.84 23.13 -12.39
N GLN A 278 11.05 23.79 -11.56
CA GLN A 278 11.36 25.14 -11.08
C GLN A 278 12.14 25.02 -9.77
N LEU A 279 13.45 24.93 -9.86
CA LEU A 279 14.30 24.95 -8.67
C LEU A 279 14.27 26.34 -8.02
N PRO A 280 13.99 26.45 -6.72
CA PRO A 280 14.12 27.68 -5.99
C PRO A 280 15.56 28.23 -6.10
N ARG A 281 15.70 29.53 -6.40
CA ARG A 281 17.01 30.16 -6.60
C ARG A 281 17.75 30.46 -5.30
N THR A 282 17.05 30.40 -4.16
CA THR A 282 17.61 30.74 -2.85
C THR A 282 17.42 29.59 -1.88
N VAL A 283 18.34 29.44 -0.92
CA VAL A 283 18.23 28.45 0.18
C VAL A 283 16.92 28.63 0.95
N ARG A 284 16.53 29.87 1.21
CA ARG A 284 15.27 30.17 1.91
C ARG A 284 14.06 29.70 1.09
N GLY A 285 14.03 29.98 -0.22
CA GLY A 285 12.95 29.48 -1.09
C GLY A 285 12.90 27.96 -1.14
N PHE A 286 14.05 27.28 -1.07
CA PHE A 286 14.13 25.83 -1.00
C PHE A 286 13.54 25.27 0.32
N VAL A 287 13.85 25.91 1.46
CA VAL A 287 13.30 25.54 2.77
C VAL A 287 11.77 25.74 2.81
N GLU A 288 11.29 26.86 2.25
CA GLU A 288 9.87 27.20 2.18
C GLU A 288 9.10 26.30 1.21
N GLU A 289 9.70 25.96 0.04
CA GLU A 289 9.05 25.09 -0.97
C GLU A 289 8.90 23.64 -0.50
N LEU A 290 9.87 23.12 0.25
CA LEU A 290 9.83 21.76 0.81
C LEU A 290 9.24 21.71 2.23
N ASP A 291 8.85 22.84 2.78
CA ASP A 291 8.38 22.94 4.17
C ASP A 291 9.28 22.22 5.18
N LEU A 292 10.59 22.44 5.09
CA LEU A 292 11.57 21.67 5.85
C LEU A 292 11.41 21.81 7.36
N TYR A 293 10.85 22.92 7.87
CA TYR A 293 10.63 23.11 9.31
C TYR A 293 9.53 22.18 9.81
N ALA A 294 8.35 22.19 9.19
CA ALA A 294 7.27 21.29 9.58
C ALA A 294 7.64 19.83 9.28
N ALA A 295 8.27 19.56 8.12
CA ALA A 295 8.77 18.23 7.77
C ALA A 295 9.69 17.66 8.86
N THR A 296 10.68 18.44 9.33
CA THR A 296 11.62 17.98 10.35
C THR A 296 10.93 17.67 11.66
N VAL A 297 10.04 18.56 12.12
CA VAL A 297 9.27 18.36 13.35
C VAL A 297 8.35 17.16 13.24
N GLY A 298 7.65 17.01 12.11
CA GLY A 298 6.78 15.85 11.84
C GLY A 298 7.54 14.54 11.83
N ILE A 299 8.67 14.48 11.12
CA ILE A 299 9.55 13.31 11.07
C ILE A 299 10.04 12.94 12.48
N LEU A 300 10.54 13.91 13.25
CA LEU A 300 11.02 13.66 14.62
C LEU A 300 9.89 13.17 15.52
N SER A 301 8.71 13.77 15.45
CA SER A 301 7.52 13.33 16.19
C SER A 301 7.20 11.86 15.90
N LEU A 302 7.09 11.50 14.61
CA LEU A 302 6.77 10.14 14.19
C LEU A 302 7.84 9.14 14.61
N ILE A 303 9.13 9.47 14.43
CA ILE A 303 10.24 8.58 14.82
C ILE A 303 10.26 8.35 16.32
N LEU A 304 10.20 9.42 17.13
CA LEU A 304 10.28 9.31 18.59
C LEU A 304 9.10 8.54 19.18
N PHE A 305 7.89 8.81 18.69
CA PHE A 305 6.69 8.11 19.12
C PHE A 305 6.76 6.61 18.79
N ASN A 306 7.11 6.26 17.54
CA ASN A 306 7.22 4.88 17.10
C ASN A 306 8.37 4.15 17.80
N PHE A 307 9.52 4.83 17.98
CA PHE A 307 10.66 4.28 18.71
C PHE A 307 10.26 3.88 20.14
N ALA A 308 9.54 4.74 20.84
CA ALA A 308 9.10 4.44 22.20
C ALA A 308 8.28 3.14 22.27
N TRP A 309 7.32 2.95 21.36
CA TRP A 309 6.48 1.76 21.31
C TRP A 309 7.23 0.48 20.93
N ASN A 310 8.18 0.55 20.01
CA ASN A 310 8.96 -0.62 19.61
C ASN A 310 10.11 -0.93 20.59
N GLN A 311 10.59 0.07 21.36
CA GLN A 311 11.65 -0.11 22.35
C GLN A 311 11.11 -0.55 23.73
N ALA A 312 9.89 -0.18 24.06
CA ALA A 312 9.27 -0.54 25.36
C ALA A 312 9.22 -2.06 25.62
N PRO A 313 8.92 -2.95 24.66
CA PRO A 313 8.98 -4.40 24.86
C PRO A 313 10.38 -4.93 25.23
N ILE A 314 11.44 -4.20 24.86
CA ILE A 314 12.83 -4.61 25.08
C ILE A 314 13.34 -4.10 26.44
N SER A 315 13.14 -2.82 26.70
CA SER A 315 13.76 -2.09 27.82
C SER A 315 12.80 -1.83 28.99
N GLY A 316 11.49 -2.04 28.77
CA GLY A 316 10.44 -1.70 29.72
C GLY A 316 9.98 -0.24 29.61
N TRP A 317 8.72 0.01 29.93
CA TRP A 317 8.10 1.35 29.92
C TRP A 317 8.71 2.33 30.92
N GLY A 318 9.31 1.85 32.02
CA GLY A 318 9.96 2.68 33.02
C GLY A 318 11.34 3.22 32.60
N THR A 319 11.86 2.82 31.46
CA THR A 319 13.19 3.26 30.99
C THR A 319 13.15 4.72 30.56
N PRO A 320 14.07 5.59 31.07
CA PRO A 320 14.04 7.03 30.77
C PRO A 320 14.04 7.36 29.28
N SER A 321 14.78 6.62 28.44
CA SER A 321 14.81 6.83 26.98
C SER A 321 13.46 6.57 26.33
N VAL A 322 12.70 5.57 26.79
CA VAL A 322 11.35 5.27 26.28
C VAL A 322 10.37 6.35 26.67
N CYS A 323 10.37 6.76 27.97
CA CYS A 323 9.51 7.82 28.47
C CYS A 323 9.78 9.16 27.77
N VAL A 324 11.05 9.55 27.65
CA VAL A 324 11.43 10.83 27.01
C VAL A 324 11.04 10.82 25.53
N CYS A 325 11.32 9.74 24.81
CA CYS A 325 10.94 9.64 23.40
C CYS A 325 9.41 9.69 23.20
N LEU A 326 8.64 9.01 24.08
CA LEU A 326 7.18 9.05 24.01
C LEU A 326 6.65 10.46 24.25
N VAL A 327 7.08 11.11 25.33
CA VAL A 327 6.62 12.45 25.68
C VAL A 327 6.99 13.47 24.62
N LEU A 328 8.25 13.47 24.16
CA LEU A 328 8.69 14.38 23.10
C LEU A 328 7.96 14.11 21.79
N GLY A 329 7.78 12.83 21.43
CA GLY A 329 7.02 12.46 20.23
C GLY A 329 5.60 13.03 20.26
N VAL A 330 4.89 12.91 21.39
CA VAL A 330 3.54 13.46 21.56
C VAL A 330 3.53 14.99 21.56
N LEU A 331 4.49 15.63 22.24
CA LEU A 331 4.56 17.10 22.32
C LEU A 331 4.90 17.76 20.97
N LEU A 332 5.62 17.07 20.10
CA LEU A 332 5.95 17.58 18.77
C LEU A 332 4.75 17.56 17.81
N VAL A 333 3.71 16.74 18.07
CA VAL A 333 2.50 16.72 17.23
C VAL A 333 1.82 18.09 17.14
N PRO A 334 1.42 18.75 18.25
CA PRO A 334 0.82 20.08 18.17
C PRO A 334 1.79 21.14 17.60
N VAL A 335 3.09 21.00 17.80
CA VAL A 335 4.09 21.91 17.19
C VAL A 335 4.09 21.73 15.68
N PHE A 336 4.06 20.49 15.17
CA PHE A 336 3.93 20.20 13.74
C PHE A 336 2.68 20.88 13.15
N PHE A 337 1.51 20.65 13.76
CA PHE A 337 0.27 21.27 13.28
C PHE A 337 0.29 22.81 13.37
N TYR A 338 0.93 23.37 14.37
CA TYR A 338 1.10 24.83 14.46
C TYR A 338 1.96 25.38 13.31
N LEU A 339 3.08 24.71 13.00
CA LEU A 339 3.95 25.10 11.89
C LEU A 339 3.23 24.98 10.55
N GLU A 340 2.57 23.86 10.32
CA GLU A 340 1.81 23.55 9.11
C GLU A 340 0.66 24.55 8.87
N LEU A 341 -0.07 24.93 9.96
CA LEU A 341 -1.25 25.77 9.90
C LEU A 341 -0.97 27.27 9.85
N LYS A 342 0.13 27.71 10.48
CA LYS A 342 0.35 29.12 10.73
C LYS A 342 1.64 29.66 10.13
N VAL A 343 2.63 28.83 9.90
CA VAL A 343 3.98 29.25 9.49
C VAL A 343 4.30 28.86 8.06
N SER A 344 3.87 27.68 7.63
CA SER A 344 4.20 27.16 6.30
C SER A 344 3.41 27.88 5.20
N PRO A 345 4.09 28.46 4.17
CA PRO A 345 3.40 28.98 2.99
C PRO A 345 2.91 27.87 2.06
N ASN A 346 3.61 26.72 2.02
CA ASN A 346 3.31 25.57 1.18
C ASN A 346 3.21 24.29 2.02
N PRO A 347 2.10 24.08 2.78
CA PRO A 347 1.98 22.98 3.72
C PRO A 347 2.13 21.61 3.03
N LEU A 348 2.81 20.66 3.71
CA LEU A 348 2.98 19.28 3.26
C LEU A 348 1.64 18.57 3.11
N ILE A 349 0.71 18.82 4.04
CA ILE A 349 -0.62 18.23 4.05
C ILE A 349 -1.65 19.34 3.82
N PRO A 350 -2.29 19.40 2.64
CA PRO A 350 -3.32 20.42 2.35
C PRO A 350 -4.48 20.37 3.35
N PHE A 351 -4.92 21.53 3.82
CA PHE A 351 -6.03 21.65 4.79
C PHE A 351 -7.32 21.02 4.32
N SER A 352 -7.57 20.98 3.01
CA SER A 352 -8.71 20.30 2.41
C SER A 352 -8.77 18.80 2.74
N LEU A 353 -7.66 18.19 3.18
CA LEU A 353 -7.63 16.79 3.63
C LEU A 353 -8.10 16.62 5.09
N PHE A 354 -8.10 17.66 5.92
CA PHE A 354 -8.55 17.57 7.31
C PHE A 354 -10.07 17.69 7.45
N THR A 355 -10.79 16.84 6.75
CA THR A 355 -12.24 16.69 6.92
C THR A 355 -12.54 15.53 7.86
N SER A 356 -13.69 15.60 8.57
CA SER A 356 -14.13 14.48 9.42
C SER A 356 -14.26 13.17 8.63
N THR A 357 -14.66 13.25 7.39
CA THR A 357 -14.82 12.07 6.51
C THR A 357 -13.48 11.45 6.14
N ASN A 358 -12.49 12.27 5.78
CA ASN A 358 -11.13 11.77 5.54
C ASN A 358 -10.50 11.17 6.80
N ALA A 359 -10.79 11.73 7.98
CA ALA A 359 -10.35 11.17 9.26
C ALA A 359 -10.91 9.75 9.49
N PHE A 360 -12.18 9.47 9.15
CA PHE A 360 -12.72 8.11 9.20
C PHE A 360 -11.92 7.15 8.30
N VAL A 361 -11.68 7.52 7.06
CA VAL A 361 -10.94 6.68 6.09
C VAL A 361 -9.53 6.42 6.58
N LEU A 362 -8.80 7.45 6.99
CA LEU A 362 -7.42 7.33 7.47
C LEU A 362 -7.32 6.50 8.76
N SER A 363 -8.29 6.64 9.67
CA SER A 363 -8.36 5.82 10.89
C SER A 363 -8.63 4.34 10.58
N CYS A 364 -9.52 4.03 9.63
CA CYS A 364 -9.74 2.66 9.16
C CYS A 364 -8.44 2.07 8.59
N ILE A 365 -7.73 2.81 7.73
CA ILE A 365 -6.44 2.39 7.18
C ILE A 365 -5.43 2.14 8.30
N ALA A 366 -5.31 3.06 9.27
CA ALA A 366 -4.38 2.90 10.38
C ALA A 366 -4.66 1.61 11.17
N CYS A 367 -5.91 1.35 11.52
CA CYS A 367 -6.31 0.14 12.26
C CYS A 367 -6.06 -1.15 11.47
N GLY A 368 -6.47 -1.18 10.20
CA GLY A 368 -6.34 -2.36 9.34
C GLY A 368 -4.88 -2.71 9.06
N TRP A 369 -4.04 -1.72 8.75
CA TRP A 369 -2.64 -1.96 8.42
C TRP A 369 -1.75 -2.17 9.65
N ALA A 370 -2.10 -1.62 10.82
CA ALA A 370 -1.49 -2.03 12.07
C ALA A 370 -1.77 -3.50 12.39
N ASN A 371 -3.03 -3.94 12.21
CA ASN A 371 -3.38 -5.36 12.29
C ASN A 371 -2.60 -6.21 11.27
N PHE A 372 -2.42 -5.75 10.02
CA PHE A 372 -1.61 -6.47 9.03
C PHE A 372 -0.18 -6.69 9.49
N GLY A 373 0.47 -5.68 10.06
CA GLY A 373 1.83 -5.83 10.61
C GLY A 373 1.90 -6.93 11.66
N ILE A 374 0.95 -6.95 12.59
CA ILE A 374 0.81 -7.98 13.62
C ILE A 374 0.57 -9.35 12.99
N PHE A 375 -0.42 -9.45 12.11
CA PHE A 375 -0.74 -10.68 11.37
C PHE A 375 0.49 -11.25 10.66
N ALA A 376 1.21 -10.42 9.90
CA ALA A 376 2.36 -10.85 9.15
C ALA A 376 3.46 -11.43 10.06
N LEU A 377 3.84 -10.71 11.12
CA LEU A 377 4.89 -11.17 12.04
C LEU A 377 4.49 -12.50 12.71
N TYR A 378 3.31 -12.59 13.28
CA TYR A 378 2.90 -13.78 14.05
C TYR A 378 2.51 -14.96 13.17
N PHE A 379 2.12 -14.75 11.91
CA PHE A 379 1.97 -15.83 10.94
C PHE A 379 3.31 -16.59 10.74
N PHE A 380 4.41 -15.86 10.53
CA PHE A 380 5.73 -16.46 10.40
C PHE A 380 6.22 -17.06 11.72
N ASN A 381 6.02 -16.39 12.85
CA ASN A 381 6.42 -16.86 14.17
C ASN A 381 5.73 -18.18 14.55
N ILE A 382 4.41 -18.30 14.33
CA ILE A 382 3.68 -19.54 14.63
C ILE A 382 4.20 -20.69 13.76
N LEU A 383 4.43 -20.46 12.48
CA LEU A 383 4.93 -21.50 11.57
C LEU A 383 6.37 -21.88 11.89
N GLN A 384 7.29 -20.93 12.07
CA GLN A 384 8.71 -21.23 12.24
C GLN A 384 9.06 -21.64 13.66
N VAL A 385 8.53 -20.94 14.69
CA VAL A 385 8.87 -21.21 16.10
C VAL A 385 8.03 -22.35 16.67
N LEU A 386 6.71 -22.28 16.54
CA LEU A 386 5.83 -23.27 17.15
C LEU A 386 5.71 -24.56 16.35
N ARG A 387 5.80 -24.49 15.01
CA ARG A 387 5.69 -25.69 14.15
C ARG A 387 7.04 -26.19 13.63
N GLY A 388 8.10 -25.38 13.74
CA GLY A 388 9.44 -25.74 13.27
C GLY A 388 9.53 -25.83 11.74
N THR A 389 8.66 -25.12 10.99
CA THR A 389 8.72 -25.12 9.52
C THR A 389 9.95 -24.36 9.04
N SER A 390 10.57 -24.85 7.97
CA SER A 390 11.68 -24.13 7.35
C SER A 390 11.22 -22.81 6.73
N PRO A 391 12.11 -21.82 6.59
CA PRO A 391 11.79 -20.57 5.91
C PRO A 391 11.20 -20.77 4.50
N LEU A 392 11.76 -21.69 3.72
CA LEU A 392 11.28 -21.99 2.37
C LEU A 392 9.87 -22.61 2.38
N LEU A 393 9.59 -23.53 3.31
CA LEU A 393 8.25 -24.11 3.45
C LEU A 393 7.24 -23.07 3.92
N THR A 394 7.65 -22.16 4.81
CA THR A 394 6.81 -21.05 5.25
C THR A 394 6.47 -20.11 4.08
N ALA A 395 7.45 -19.82 3.21
CA ALA A 395 7.21 -19.07 1.97
C ALA A 395 6.24 -19.79 1.03
N ALA A 396 6.35 -21.12 0.89
CA ALA A 396 5.42 -21.91 0.10
C ALA A 396 3.98 -21.84 0.68
N TYR A 397 3.84 -21.88 2.01
CA TYR A 397 2.54 -21.71 2.68
C TYR A 397 1.94 -20.31 2.50
N LEU A 398 2.74 -19.31 2.16
CA LEU A 398 2.25 -17.98 1.82
C LEU A 398 1.76 -17.87 0.36
N SER A 399 2.04 -18.83 -0.51
CA SER A 399 1.73 -18.72 -1.95
C SER A 399 0.24 -18.48 -2.29
N PRO A 400 -0.77 -19.06 -1.57
CA PRO A 400 -2.17 -18.77 -1.86
C PRO A 400 -2.56 -17.30 -1.61
N PHE A 401 -1.80 -16.62 -0.76
CA PHE A 401 -1.97 -15.19 -0.47
C PHE A 401 -1.86 -14.30 -1.72
N VAL A 402 -0.96 -14.66 -2.66
CA VAL A 402 -0.78 -13.90 -3.92
C VAL A 402 -1.98 -14.07 -4.85
N ILE A 403 -2.46 -15.31 -4.98
CA ILE A 403 -3.62 -15.61 -5.83
C ILE A 403 -4.85 -14.88 -5.30
N SER A 404 -5.06 -14.96 -3.98
CA SER A 404 -6.14 -14.27 -3.30
C SER A 404 -6.01 -12.74 -3.39
N GLY A 405 -4.79 -12.20 -3.23
CA GLY A 405 -4.53 -10.76 -3.36
C GLY A 405 -4.78 -10.25 -4.78
N ALA A 406 -4.35 -10.98 -5.80
CA ALA A 406 -4.66 -10.64 -7.19
C ALA A 406 -6.17 -10.66 -7.45
N ALA A 407 -6.88 -11.66 -6.94
CA ALA A 407 -8.34 -11.73 -7.03
C ALA A 407 -9.02 -10.58 -6.30
N ALA A 408 -8.55 -10.22 -5.08
CA ALA A 408 -9.05 -9.09 -4.31
C ALA A 408 -8.82 -7.75 -5.04
N ALA A 409 -7.65 -7.54 -5.64
CA ALA A 409 -7.35 -6.33 -6.40
C ALA A 409 -8.26 -6.18 -7.63
N LEU A 410 -8.47 -7.26 -8.39
CA LEU A 410 -9.39 -7.27 -9.55
C LEU A 410 -10.84 -7.00 -9.10
N LEU A 411 -11.28 -7.69 -8.04
CA LEU A 411 -12.61 -7.49 -7.47
C LEU A 411 -12.80 -6.06 -6.97
N THR A 412 -11.79 -5.45 -6.38
CA THR A 412 -11.84 -4.05 -5.94
C THR A 412 -12.05 -3.11 -7.11
N GLY A 413 -11.34 -3.29 -8.22
CA GLY A 413 -11.54 -2.49 -9.42
C GLY A 413 -12.98 -2.58 -9.96
N PHE A 414 -13.56 -3.78 -9.95
CA PHE A 414 -14.96 -3.99 -10.32
C PHE A 414 -15.93 -3.37 -9.31
N LEU A 415 -15.73 -3.58 -8.03
CA LEU A 415 -16.64 -3.08 -6.98
C LEU A 415 -16.61 -1.55 -6.86
N LEU A 416 -15.47 -0.89 -7.10
CA LEU A 416 -15.37 0.58 -7.07
C LEU A 416 -16.25 1.27 -8.12
N SER A 417 -16.62 0.58 -9.21
CA SER A 417 -17.57 1.09 -10.20
C SER A 417 -19.05 0.91 -9.80
N HIS A 418 -19.34 0.04 -8.82
CA HIS A 418 -20.72 -0.31 -8.43
C HIS A 418 -21.05 0.04 -6.98
N LEU A 419 -20.05 0.07 -6.09
CA LEU A 419 -20.23 0.34 -4.68
C LEU A 419 -19.52 1.64 -4.26
N ARG A 420 -20.09 2.29 -3.25
CA ARG A 420 -19.42 3.44 -2.63
C ARG A 420 -18.16 2.99 -1.91
N PRO A 421 -17.07 3.77 -1.93
CA PRO A 421 -15.82 3.43 -1.24
C PRO A 421 -16.00 3.11 0.27
N ALA A 422 -17.00 3.71 0.93
CA ALA A 422 -17.33 3.42 2.32
C ALA A 422 -17.70 1.95 2.56
N TRP A 423 -18.45 1.31 1.68
CA TRP A 423 -18.78 -0.11 1.78
C TRP A 423 -17.57 -1.02 1.55
N LEU A 424 -16.67 -0.62 0.62
CA LEU A 424 -15.43 -1.36 0.42
C LEU A 424 -14.56 -1.33 1.67
N MET A 425 -14.53 -0.20 2.41
CA MET A 425 -13.82 -0.12 3.69
C MET A 425 -14.41 -1.08 4.72
N VAL A 426 -15.74 -1.23 4.80
CA VAL A 426 -16.39 -2.22 5.68
C VAL A 426 -15.98 -3.64 5.32
N ILE A 427 -16.05 -4.01 4.03
CA ILE A 427 -15.66 -5.34 3.55
C ILE A 427 -14.18 -5.61 3.87
N ALA A 428 -13.30 -4.65 3.62
CA ALA A 428 -11.88 -4.77 3.94
C ALA A 428 -11.63 -4.94 5.43
N MET A 429 -12.31 -4.17 6.30
CA MET A 429 -12.17 -4.31 7.75
C MET A 429 -12.71 -5.65 8.27
N CYS A 430 -13.80 -6.17 7.69
CA CYS A 430 -14.29 -7.51 7.96
C CYS A 430 -13.24 -8.58 7.59
N ALA A 431 -12.57 -8.44 6.44
CA ALA A 431 -11.54 -9.37 6.01
C ALA A 431 -10.29 -9.33 6.92
N PHE A 432 -9.84 -8.14 7.33
CA PHE A 432 -8.77 -7.99 8.33
C PHE A 432 -9.14 -8.67 9.66
N LEU A 433 -10.35 -8.42 10.16
CA LEU A 433 -10.84 -8.99 11.40
C LEU A 433 -10.95 -10.52 11.31
N ALA A 434 -11.59 -11.04 10.27
CA ALA A 434 -11.79 -12.48 10.08
C ALA A 434 -10.46 -13.20 9.88
N GLY A 435 -9.57 -12.70 9.01
CA GLY A 435 -8.26 -13.29 8.75
C GLY A 435 -7.41 -13.38 10.02
N ASN A 436 -7.36 -12.30 10.81
CA ASN A 436 -6.59 -12.29 12.05
C ASN A 436 -7.24 -13.15 13.16
N LEU A 437 -8.56 -13.14 13.28
CA LEU A 437 -9.27 -13.97 14.27
C LEU A 437 -9.08 -15.47 14.00
N ILE A 438 -9.13 -15.88 12.72
CA ILE A 438 -8.85 -17.26 12.32
C ILE A 438 -7.42 -17.64 12.71
N LEU A 439 -6.43 -16.78 12.43
CA LEU A 439 -5.03 -17.03 12.81
C LEU A 439 -4.85 -17.11 14.33
N THR A 440 -5.52 -16.26 15.10
CA THR A 440 -5.46 -16.23 16.58
C THR A 440 -5.91 -17.54 17.19
N THR A 441 -6.93 -18.17 16.59
CA THR A 441 -7.56 -19.40 17.12
C THR A 441 -6.94 -20.68 16.58
N VAL A 442 -5.91 -20.61 15.71
CA VAL A 442 -5.26 -21.80 15.14
C VAL A 442 -4.72 -22.73 16.23
N PRO A 443 -5.10 -24.02 16.22
CA PRO A 443 -4.45 -25.02 17.06
C PRO A 443 -3.01 -25.28 16.62
N PRO A 444 -2.03 -25.40 17.55
CA PRO A 444 -0.62 -25.55 17.21
C PRO A 444 -0.29 -26.75 16.30
N HIS A 445 -1.10 -27.82 16.42
CA HIS A 445 -0.87 -29.07 15.68
C HIS A 445 -1.80 -29.29 14.48
N GLN A 446 -2.65 -28.29 14.15
CA GLN A 446 -3.54 -28.38 12.99
C GLN A 446 -2.76 -28.45 11.69
N ILE A 447 -3.18 -29.25 10.73
CA ILE A 447 -2.58 -29.29 9.39
C ILE A 447 -2.68 -27.91 8.71
N TYR A 448 -1.80 -27.63 7.76
CA TYR A 448 -1.79 -26.34 7.04
C TYR A 448 -3.13 -26.04 6.35
N TRP A 449 -3.74 -27.03 5.70
CA TRP A 449 -5.00 -26.90 4.94
C TRP A 449 -6.22 -26.49 5.79
N GLY A 450 -6.11 -26.50 7.11
CA GLY A 450 -7.11 -25.96 8.01
C GLY A 450 -7.11 -24.43 8.05
N GLN A 451 -7.08 -23.86 9.24
CA GLN A 451 -7.22 -22.41 9.45
C GLN A 451 -6.07 -21.57 8.81
N PHE A 452 -4.84 -22.12 8.72
CA PHE A 452 -3.73 -21.39 8.07
C PHE A 452 -4.02 -21.12 6.59
N PHE A 453 -4.48 -22.10 5.84
CA PHE A 453 -4.84 -21.94 4.44
C PHE A 453 -5.99 -20.94 4.29
N VAL A 454 -7.04 -21.07 5.11
CA VAL A 454 -8.20 -20.18 5.07
C VAL A 454 -7.79 -18.73 5.34
N THR A 455 -6.90 -18.50 6.32
CA THR A 455 -6.46 -17.13 6.62
C THR A 455 -5.63 -16.51 5.49
N THR A 456 -4.84 -17.32 4.73
CA THR A 456 -4.12 -16.83 3.55
C THR A 456 -5.04 -16.47 2.40
N LEU A 457 -6.24 -17.01 2.34
CA LEU A 457 -7.26 -16.64 1.35
C LEU A 457 -8.04 -15.39 1.73
N ILE A 458 -8.31 -15.18 3.02
CA ILE A 458 -9.18 -14.07 3.49
C ILE A 458 -8.39 -12.78 3.73
N ALA A 459 -7.22 -12.87 4.36
CA ALA A 459 -6.46 -11.69 4.78
C ALA A 459 -6.12 -10.71 3.65
N PRO A 460 -5.77 -11.14 2.42
CA PRO A 460 -5.46 -10.23 1.30
C PRO A 460 -6.60 -9.29 0.94
N PHE A 461 -7.86 -9.70 1.10
CA PHE A 461 -9.02 -8.83 0.84
C PHE A 461 -9.01 -7.58 1.73
N GLY A 462 -8.49 -7.69 2.96
CA GLY A 462 -8.32 -6.52 3.83
C GLY A 462 -7.38 -5.47 3.22
N MET A 463 -6.21 -5.89 2.76
CA MET A 463 -5.16 -5.01 2.24
C MET A 463 -5.46 -4.50 0.83
N ASP A 464 -5.76 -5.42 -0.09
CA ASP A 464 -5.88 -5.13 -1.50
C ASP A 464 -7.22 -4.44 -1.85
N MET A 465 -8.19 -4.41 -0.92
CA MET A 465 -9.40 -3.60 -1.04
C MET A 465 -9.29 -2.25 -0.32
N SER A 466 -8.70 -2.19 0.89
CA SER A 466 -8.66 -0.97 1.68
C SER A 466 -7.78 0.13 1.06
N PHE A 467 -6.59 -0.23 0.58
CA PHE A 467 -5.64 0.73 0.05
C PHE A 467 -6.15 1.47 -1.21
N PRO A 468 -6.65 0.79 -2.27
CA PRO A 468 -7.20 1.48 -3.43
C PRO A 468 -8.46 2.28 -3.10
N ALA A 469 -9.34 1.76 -2.23
CA ALA A 469 -10.55 2.45 -1.83
C ALA A 469 -10.24 3.77 -1.10
N ALA A 470 -9.29 3.75 -0.16
CA ALA A 470 -8.85 4.94 0.56
C ALA A 470 -8.16 5.95 -0.37
N THR A 471 -7.27 5.46 -1.23
CA THR A 471 -6.53 6.31 -2.17
C THR A 471 -7.47 7.01 -3.14
N LEU A 472 -8.43 6.28 -3.71
CA LEU A 472 -9.44 6.87 -4.60
C LEU A 472 -10.31 7.88 -3.85
N TYR A 473 -10.76 7.54 -2.64
CA TYR A 473 -11.62 8.43 -1.85
C TYR A 473 -10.91 9.75 -1.53
N LEU A 474 -9.69 9.68 -0.97
CA LEU A 474 -8.91 10.88 -0.65
C LEU A 474 -8.56 11.69 -1.90
N SER A 475 -8.18 11.02 -2.99
CA SER A 475 -7.85 11.71 -4.25
C SER A 475 -9.05 12.47 -4.83
N ASN A 476 -10.27 11.93 -4.68
CA ASN A 476 -11.49 12.60 -5.11
C ASN A 476 -11.93 13.75 -4.18
N SER A 477 -11.38 13.81 -2.96
CA SER A 477 -11.70 14.86 -1.97
C SER A 477 -10.90 16.15 -2.17
N ILE A 478 -9.94 16.17 -3.10
CA ILE A 478 -9.03 17.29 -3.32
C ILE A 478 -8.86 17.64 -4.80
N GLU A 479 -8.26 18.79 -5.05
CA GLU A 479 -7.92 19.25 -6.40
C GLU A 479 -6.99 18.27 -7.12
N LYS A 480 -7.17 18.15 -8.44
CA LYS A 480 -6.37 17.25 -9.29
C LYS A 480 -4.86 17.44 -9.16
N SER A 481 -4.42 18.67 -8.95
CA SER A 481 -3.01 19.04 -8.75
C SER A 481 -2.38 18.44 -7.48
N LYS A 482 -3.20 18.12 -6.46
CA LYS A 482 -2.77 17.65 -5.15
C LYS A 482 -3.04 16.16 -4.89
N GLN A 483 -3.58 15.43 -5.87
CA GLN A 483 -3.95 14.01 -5.73
C GLN A 483 -2.75 13.11 -5.35
N GLY A 484 -1.54 13.45 -5.80
CA GLY A 484 -0.31 12.77 -5.41
C GLY A 484 -0.04 12.83 -3.90
N VAL A 485 -0.33 13.97 -3.27
CA VAL A 485 -0.17 14.15 -1.81
C VAL A 485 -1.16 13.28 -1.05
N ALA A 486 -2.41 13.16 -1.52
CA ALA A 486 -3.40 12.26 -0.92
C ALA A 486 -2.96 10.80 -0.95
N ALA A 487 -2.46 10.32 -2.10
CA ALA A 487 -1.94 8.97 -2.22
C ALA A 487 -0.71 8.74 -1.32
N SER A 488 0.20 9.72 -1.25
CA SER A 488 1.37 9.67 -0.36
C SER A 488 0.96 9.63 1.11
N LEU A 489 -0.09 10.37 1.52
CA LEU A 489 -0.61 10.34 2.88
C LEU A 489 -1.16 8.96 3.26
N VAL A 490 -1.93 8.31 2.36
CA VAL A 490 -2.41 6.95 2.59
C VAL A 490 -1.23 5.99 2.73
N MET A 491 -0.22 6.06 1.85
CA MET A 491 1.00 5.23 1.92
C MET A 491 1.78 5.45 3.22
N THR A 492 1.86 6.71 3.70
CA THR A 492 2.48 7.07 4.99
C THR A 492 1.77 6.35 6.13
N ILE A 493 0.45 6.46 6.21
CA ILE A 493 -0.34 5.84 7.28
C ILE A 493 -0.23 4.31 7.21
N VAL A 494 -0.31 3.71 6.04
CA VAL A 494 -0.12 2.27 5.84
C VAL A 494 1.19 1.79 6.45
N ASN A 495 2.32 2.31 6.00
CA ASN A 495 3.63 1.83 6.43
C ASN A 495 3.95 2.18 7.89
N TYR A 496 3.57 3.38 8.33
CA TYR A 496 3.74 3.80 9.71
C TYR A 496 2.93 2.94 10.68
N SER A 497 1.69 2.63 10.33
CA SER A 497 0.81 1.79 11.16
C SER A 497 1.30 0.34 11.26
N ILE A 498 1.91 -0.22 10.20
CA ILE A 498 2.58 -1.53 10.27
C ILE A 498 3.63 -1.52 11.38
N SER A 499 4.54 -0.55 11.37
CA SER A 499 5.60 -0.44 12.37
C SER A 499 5.05 -0.22 13.78
N LEU A 500 4.05 0.65 13.93
CA LEU A 500 3.43 0.94 15.22
C LEU A 500 2.67 -0.26 15.78
N GLY A 501 1.96 -1.00 14.91
CA GLY A 501 1.26 -2.23 15.26
C GLY A 501 2.19 -3.29 15.83
N LEU A 502 3.41 -3.42 15.27
CA LEU A 502 4.43 -4.33 15.81
C LEU A 502 4.86 -3.95 17.23
N GLY A 503 5.01 -2.66 17.52
CA GLY A 503 5.31 -2.17 18.86
C GLY A 503 4.19 -2.45 19.88
N PHE A 504 2.94 -2.24 19.49
CA PHE A 504 1.77 -2.56 20.31
C PHE A 504 1.71 -4.06 20.62
N ALA A 505 1.84 -4.89 19.59
CA ALA A 505 1.80 -6.34 19.71
C ALA A 505 2.95 -6.87 20.58
N GLY A 506 4.16 -6.38 20.38
CA GLY A 506 5.32 -6.74 21.19
C GLY A 506 5.14 -6.37 22.66
N THR A 507 4.53 -5.21 22.94
CA THR A 507 4.19 -4.81 24.32
C THR A 507 3.21 -5.81 24.97
N VAL A 508 2.16 -6.23 24.23
CA VAL A 508 1.20 -7.23 24.74
C VAL A 508 1.89 -8.58 24.92
N GLU A 509 2.65 -9.04 23.94
CA GLU A 509 3.35 -10.33 23.96
C GLU A 509 4.19 -10.50 25.23
N VAL A 510 5.09 -9.54 25.51
CA VAL A 510 6.02 -9.65 26.66
C VAL A 510 5.32 -9.59 28.00
N ASN A 511 4.12 -8.99 28.09
CA ASN A 511 3.35 -8.90 29.33
C ASN A 511 2.48 -10.13 29.60
N VAL A 512 2.12 -10.93 28.56
CA VAL A 512 1.23 -12.07 28.73
C VAL A 512 1.89 -13.42 28.52
N ASN A 513 3.15 -13.46 28.06
CA ASN A 513 3.88 -14.69 27.73
C ASN A 513 4.50 -15.42 28.95
N ASN A 514 4.28 -14.95 30.17
CA ASN A 514 4.83 -15.54 31.40
C ASN A 514 6.34 -15.85 31.34
N GLY A 515 7.11 -14.97 30.68
CA GLY A 515 8.56 -15.15 30.47
C GLY A 515 8.94 -15.99 29.26
N GLY A 516 8.00 -16.57 28.52
CA GLY A 516 8.23 -17.23 27.23
C GLY A 516 9.08 -18.53 27.30
N THR A 517 9.14 -19.17 28.47
CA THR A 517 10.04 -20.33 28.69
C THR A 517 9.47 -21.64 28.14
N THR A 518 8.15 -21.78 28.08
CA THR A 518 7.49 -22.96 27.54
C THR A 518 6.81 -22.67 26.21
N ARG A 519 6.59 -23.71 25.38
CA ARG A 519 5.81 -23.57 24.13
C ARG A 519 4.41 -23.01 24.37
N LYS A 520 3.80 -23.31 25.52
CA LYS A 520 2.50 -22.78 25.91
C LYS A 520 2.57 -21.30 26.20
N ASP A 521 3.61 -20.83 26.89
CA ASP A 521 3.81 -19.42 27.21
C ASP A 521 4.05 -18.62 25.93
N VAL A 522 4.90 -19.10 25.02
CA VAL A 522 5.12 -18.50 23.70
C VAL A 522 3.82 -18.40 22.92
N LEU A 523 3.02 -19.48 22.88
CA LEU A 523 1.70 -19.45 22.20
C LEU A 523 0.76 -18.44 22.85
N THR A 524 0.77 -18.33 24.18
CA THR A 524 -0.06 -17.36 24.91
C THR A 524 0.36 -15.93 24.55
N GLY A 525 1.66 -15.64 24.48
CA GLY A 525 2.19 -14.37 24.02
C GLY A 525 1.73 -14.02 22.59
N TYR A 526 1.91 -14.97 21.66
CA TYR A 526 1.50 -14.78 20.25
C TYR A 526 0.00 -14.55 20.09
N ARG A 527 -0.81 -15.30 20.84
CA ARG A 527 -2.26 -15.07 20.85
C ARG A 527 -2.64 -13.73 21.45
N GLY A 528 -1.98 -13.30 22.53
CA GLY A 528 -2.16 -11.97 23.11
C GLY A 528 -1.92 -10.87 22.09
N ALA A 529 -0.81 -10.94 21.37
CA ALA A 529 -0.47 -10.02 20.29
C ALA A 529 -1.51 -10.04 19.14
N LEU A 530 -1.94 -11.23 18.72
CA LEU A 530 -2.97 -11.37 17.69
C LEU A 530 -4.34 -10.87 18.16
N TYR A 531 -4.69 -11.03 19.45
CA TYR A 531 -5.90 -10.41 20.02
C TYR A 531 -5.84 -8.88 19.98
N MET A 532 -4.65 -8.27 20.18
CA MET A 532 -4.47 -6.84 19.96
C MET A 532 -4.79 -6.44 18.51
N GLY A 533 -4.29 -7.20 17.54
CA GLY A 533 -4.62 -7.01 16.12
C GLY A 533 -6.12 -7.18 15.84
N THR A 534 -6.77 -8.19 16.46
CA THR A 534 -8.22 -8.41 16.37
C THR A 534 -8.99 -7.20 16.93
N GLY A 535 -8.55 -6.65 18.06
CA GLY A 535 -9.14 -5.45 18.66
C GLY A 535 -9.00 -4.21 17.74
N LEU A 536 -7.83 -4.02 17.15
CA LEU A 536 -7.60 -2.91 16.20
C LEU A 536 -8.48 -3.03 14.95
N SER A 537 -8.56 -4.23 14.34
CA SER A 537 -9.43 -4.43 13.17
C SER A 537 -10.91 -4.35 13.51
N GLY A 538 -11.34 -4.81 14.71
CA GLY A 538 -12.70 -4.63 15.22
C GLY A 538 -13.05 -3.15 15.43
N PHE A 539 -12.12 -2.37 15.97
CA PHE A 539 -12.28 -0.93 16.12
C PHE A 539 -12.34 -0.24 14.74
N GLY A 540 -11.47 -0.62 13.80
CA GLY A 540 -11.52 -0.16 12.41
C GLY A 540 -12.84 -0.50 11.72
N LEU A 541 -13.42 -1.68 11.99
CA LEU A 541 -14.74 -2.07 11.48
C LEU A 541 -15.84 -1.15 12.05
N ALA A 542 -15.82 -0.87 13.35
CA ALA A 542 -16.77 0.05 13.96
C ALA A 542 -16.69 1.46 13.34
N ILE A 543 -15.46 1.97 13.10
CA ILE A 543 -15.23 3.23 12.42
C ILE A 543 -15.75 3.20 10.98
N SER A 544 -15.53 2.10 10.24
CA SER A 544 -15.99 1.98 8.85
C SER A 544 -17.52 1.94 8.75
N ILE A 545 -18.20 1.30 9.70
CA ILE A 545 -19.67 1.33 9.80
C ILE A 545 -20.18 2.74 10.10
N ALA A 546 -19.52 3.45 11.04
CA ALA A 546 -19.85 4.84 11.33
C ALA A 546 -19.63 5.75 10.11
N PHE A 547 -18.59 5.48 9.31
CA PHE A 547 -18.34 6.17 8.05
C PHE A 547 -19.47 5.95 7.02
N VAL A 548 -19.95 4.71 6.86
CA VAL A 548 -21.12 4.42 6.03
C VAL A 548 -22.34 5.19 6.51
N ALA A 549 -22.65 5.11 7.81
CA ALA A 549 -23.79 5.81 8.40
C ALA A 549 -23.71 7.33 8.16
N LYS A 550 -22.49 7.93 8.34
CA LYS A 550 -22.25 9.34 8.05
C LYS A 550 -22.50 9.68 6.58
N THR A 551 -22.02 8.86 5.65
CA THR A 551 -22.21 9.08 4.21
C THR A 551 -23.70 9.12 3.83
N TYR A 552 -24.51 8.20 4.40
CA TYR A 552 -25.95 8.21 4.18
C TYR A 552 -26.65 9.41 4.84
N TRP A 553 -26.19 9.83 6.01
CA TRP A 553 -26.71 11.01 6.69
C TRP A 553 -26.45 12.29 5.91
N ASP A 554 -25.24 12.46 5.39
CA ASP A 554 -24.85 13.63 4.60
C ASP A 554 -25.69 13.69 3.30
N ASP A 555 -25.91 12.55 2.62
CA ASP A 555 -26.80 12.46 1.44
C ASP A 555 -28.25 12.84 1.77
N HIS A 556 -28.75 12.42 2.93
CA HIS A 556 -30.11 12.74 3.36
C HIS A 556 -30.29 14.25 3.59
N LYS A 557 -29.30 14.89 4.23
CA LYS A 557 -29.31 16.35 4.43
C LYS A 557 -29.30 17.12 3.11
N VAL A 558 -28.48 16.69 2.13
CA VAL A 558 -28.42 17.33 0.82
C VAL A 558 -29.77 17.22 0.07
N ARG A 559 -30.47 16.10 0.23
CA ARG A 559 -31.81 15.93 -0.38
C ARG A 559 -32.93 16.78 0.25
N GLN A 560 -32.78 17.15 1.52
CA GLN A 560 -33.78 17.99 2.22
C GLN A 560 -33.59 19.48 1.95
N GLN A 561 -32.37 19.95 1.66
CA GLN A 561 -32.09 21.36 1.36
C GLN A 561 -32.89 21.97 0.18
N PRO A 562 -33.12 21.26 -0.96
CA PRO A 562 -33.96 21.82 -2.03
C PRO A 562 -35.44 22.00 -1.64
N ALA A 563 -35.98 21.06 -0.85
CA ALA A 563 -37.37 21.13 -0.37
C ALA A 563 -37.60 22.32 0.57
N ASP A 564 -36.64 22.62 1.44
CA ASP A 564 -36.71 23.79 2.35
C ASP A 564 -36.59 25.13 1.61
N LEU A 565 -35.91 25.15 0.45
CA LEU A 565 -35.80 26.36 -0.39
C LEU A 565 -37.04 26.57 -1.26
N GLU A 566 -37.71 25.52 -1.70
CA GLU A 566 -39.00 25.59 -2.42
C GLU A 566 -40.11 26.01 -1.46
N THR A 567 -40.20 25.43 -0.26
CA THR A 567 -41.18 25.82 0.77
C THR A 567 -41.02 27.29 1.20
N LYS A 568 -39.77 27.78 1.34
CA LYS A 568 -39.51 29.19 1.63
C LYS A 568 -39.80 30.14 0.49
N ARG A 569 -39.87 29.68 -0.76
CA ARG A 569 -40.34 30.48 -1.90
C ARG A 569 -41.85 30.54 -1.95
N GLU A 570 -42.53 29.42 -1.66
CA GLU A 570 -44.01 29.38 -1.60
C GLU A 570 -44.58 30.22 -0.44
N ASP A 571 -43.83 30.39 0.68
CA ASP A 571 -44.23 31.26 1.79
C ASP A 571 -43.94 32.77 1.54
N LEU A 572 -43.29 33.14 0.43
CA LEU A 572 -42.94 34.51 0.06
C LEU A 572 -43.76 35.05 -1.12
N ASP A 573 -44.53 34.20 -1.83
CA ASP A 573 -45.51 34.56 -2.88
C ASP A 573 -46.93 34.54 -2.27
#